data_9dad522f37bc367ce12c5a5d2b316932
#
_entry.id   9dad522f37bc367ce12c5a5d2b316932
#
_cell.length_a   1.000
_cell.length_b   1.000
_cell.length_c   1.000
_cell.angle_alpha   90.00
_cell.angle_beta   90.00
_cell.angle_gamma   90.00
#
_symmetry.space_group_name_H-M   'P 1'
#
loop_
_entity.id
_entity.type
_entity.pdbx_description
1 polymer ?
#
loop_
_entity_poly.entity_id
_entity_poly.type
_entity_poly.pdbx_seq_one_letter_code
_entity_poly.pdbx_strand_id
1 'polypeptide(L)'
;MKLGFVSAILDQSSVEEMIDTASELGFQCVEAACWPQGKAERRYAGVSHIDAERGLEDEAYAKYITEYASAKNVEISALAYYPNTMDPDLQKRETVIEHLKNVIRASGRLGIGLVTTFIGRDQSATVEENLELVKEVWPSIIQVAEEERVKIAIENCPMLFGRDKWTGGQNLVTTQAVWKQV
;
A
#
# COMPACT_ATOMS: atom_id res chain seq x y z
N MET A 1 11.22 6.52 -18.69
CA MET A 1 10.03 5.87 -18.10
C MET A 1 10.39 4.43 -17.86
N LYS A 2 10.13 3.88 -16.66
CA LYS A 2 10.40 2.49 -16.32
C LYS A 2 9.11 1.68 -16.44
N LEU A 3 9.19 0.44 -16.91
CA LEU A 3 8.08 -0.50 -16.96
C LEU A 3 8.20 -1.44 -15.76
N GLY A 4 7.11 -1.67 -15.06
CA GLY A 4 7.05 -2.55 -13.90
C GLY A 4 5.68 -3.17 -13.70
N PHE A 5 5.52 -3.89 -12.60
CA PHE A 5 4.25 -4.50 -12.20
C PHE A 5 4.04 -4.44 -10.68
N VAL A 6 2.80 -4.62 -10.26
CA VAL A 6 2.42 -4.74 -8.85
C VAL A 6 2.66 -6.19 -8.41
N SER A 7 3.52 -6.39 -7.41
CA SER A 7 4.03 -7.71 -7.04
C SER A 7 2.96 -8.67 -6.48
N ALA A 8 1.83 -8.15 -6.00
CA ALA A 8 0.75 -8.96 -5.43
C ALA A 8 0.17 -10.03 -6.38
N ILE A 9 0.44 -9.95 -7.69
CA ILE A 9 0.09 -11.00 -8.66
C ILE A 9 0.92 -12.28 -8.51
N LEU A 10 2.08 -12.18 -7.84
CA LEU A 10 3.00 -13.29 -7.56
C LEU A 10 2.86 -13.73 -6.09
N ASP A 11 1.65 -14.00 -5.65
CA ASP A 11 1.26 -14.20 -4.26
C ASP A 11 1.94 -15.38 -3.54
N GLN A 12 2.56 -16.31 -4.28
CA GLN A 12 3.28 -17.47 -3.75
C GLN A 12 4.81 -17.31 -3.79
N SER A 13 5.31 -16.21 -4.34
CA SER A 13 6.74 -15.98 -4.53
C SER A 13 7.38 -15.31 -3.31
N SER A 14 8.65 -15.63 -3.07
CA SER A 14 9.48 -14.84 -2.15
C SER A 14 9.83 -13.49 -2.78
N VAL A 15 10.41 -12.59 -1.98
CA VAL A 15 10.90 -11.30 -2.50
C VAL A 15 11.99 -11.48 -3.56
N GLU A 16 12.86 -12.47 -3.38
CA GLU A 16 13.92 -12.81 -4.32
C GLU A 16 13.35 -13.33 -5.64
N GLU A 17 12.41 -14.28 -5.57
CA GLU A 17 11.74 -14.83 -6.76
C GLU A 17 10.96 -13.76 -7.53
N MET A 18 10.35 -12.82 -6.81
CA MET A 18 9.64 -11.68 -7.40
C MET A 18 10.60 -10.74 -8.13
N ILE A 19 11.73 -10.40 -7.53
CA ILE A 19 12.76 -9.54 -8.12
C ILE A 19 13.43 -10.27 -9.30
N ASP A 20 13.75 -11.56 -9.17
CA ASP A 20 14.33 -12.37 -10.24
C ASP A 20 13.38 -12.45 -11.44
N THR A 21 12.11 -12.70 -11.21
CA THR A 21 11.08 -12.70 -12.26
C THR A 21 11.00 -11.35 -12.98
N ALA A 22 11.05 -10.25 -12.22
CA ALA A 22 11.06 -8.92 -12.83
C ALA A 22 12.30 -8.72 -13.73
N SER A 23 13.48 -9.09 -13.25
CA SER A 23 14.73 -8.99 -13.99
C SER A 23 14.73 -9.86 -15.26
N GLU A 24 14.34 -11.12 -15.14
CA GLU A 24 14.30 -12.08 -16.25
C GLU A 24 13.34 -11.68 -17.37
N LEU A 25 12.19 -11.09 -16.99
CA LEU A 25 11.20 -10.60 -17.96
C LEU A 25 11.50 -9.19 -18.50
N GLY A 26 12.60 -8.56 -18.05
CA GLY A 26 13.03 -7.26 -18.52
C GLY A 26 12.25 -6.08 -17.92
N PHE A 27 11.53 -6.28 -16.82
CA PHE A 27 10.95 -5.19 -16.05
C PHE A 27 12.03 -4.42 -15.30
N GLN A 28 11.83 -3.13 -15.19
CA GLN A 28 12.82 -2.21 -14.59
C GLN A 28 12.46 -1.81 -13.17
N CYS A 29 11.20 -2.03 -12.77
CA CYS A 29 10.75 -1.75 -11.41
C CYS A 29 9.60 -2.67 -10.99
N VAL A 30 9.36 -2.70 -9.68
CA VAL A 30 8.24 -3.37 -9.05
C VAL A 30 7.61 -2.46 -8.00
N GLU A 31 6.31 -2.53 -7.86
CA GLU A 31 5.58 -2.04 -6.71
C GLU A 31 5.40 -3.21 -5.74
N ALA A 32 6.10 -3.17 -4.61
CA ALA A 32 6.20 -4.32 -3.72
C ALA A 32 5.06 -4.36 -2.69
N ALA A 33 4.32 -5.45 -2.64
CA ALA A 33 3.25 -5.68 -1.69
C ALA A 33 3.81 -5.82 -0.25
N CYS A 34 3.16 -5.12 0.69
CA CYS A 34 3.58 -4.96 2.09
C CYS A 34 2.40 -5.17 3.04
N TRP A 35 1.62 -6.22 2.86
CA TRP A 35 0.54 -6.56 3.79
C TRP A 35 1.09 -7.16 5.10
N PRO A 36 0.32 -7.12 6.20
CA PRO A 36 0.69 -7.87 7.41
C PRO A 36 0.93 -9.34 7.08
N GLN A 37 1.93 -9.95 7.71
CA GLN A 37 2.22 -11.37 7.56
C GLN A 37 1.02 -12.19 8.03
N GLY A 38 0.59 -13.18 7.24
CA GLY A 38 -0.51 -14.05 7.60
C GLY A 38 -1.37 -14.52 6.44
N LYS A 39 -2.54 -15.04 6.76
CA LYS A 39 -3.47 -15.56 5.76
C LYS A 39 -4.26 -14.42 5.11
N ALA A 40 -4.19 -14.35 3.80
CA ALA A 40 -5.00 -13.41 3.01
C ALA A 40 -6.50 -13.66 3.18
N GLU A 41 -7.25 -12.60 3.43
CA GLU A 41 -8.73 -12.65 3.46
C GLU A 41 -9.33 -12.82 2.06
N ARG A 42 -8.60 -12.42 1.03
CA ARG A 42 -9.00 -12.44 -0.38
C ARG A 42 -7.78 -12.46 -1.30
N ARG A 43 -8.00 -12.81 -2.57
CA ARG A 43 -6.95 -12.79 -3.59
C ARG A 43 -6.26 -11.43 -3.64
N TYR A 44 -4.93 -11.44 -3.69
CA TYR A 44 -4.04 -10.27 -3.68
C TYR A 44 -3.99 -9.45 -2.38
N ALA A 45 -4.88 -9.65 -1.43
CA ALA A 45 -4.76 -9.10 -0.09
C ALA A 45 -3.98 -10.07 0.80
N GLY A 46 -3.12 -9.55 1.66
CA GLY A 46 -2.27 -10.36 2.53
C GLY A 46 -0.99 -10.89 1.86
N VAL A 47 -0.70 -10.47 0.63
CA VAL A 47 0.61 -10.71 0.02
C VAL A 47 1.62 -9.76 0.63
N SER A 48 2.71 -10.30 1.15
CA SER A 48 3.80 -9.52 1.72
C SER A 48 5.13 -10.03 1.18
N HIS A 49 5.66 -9.32 0.19
CA HIS A 49 7.01 -9.55 -0.30
C HIS A 49 8.05 -8.81 0.55
N ILE A 50 7.67 -7.65 1.10
CA ILE A 50 8.50 -6.90 2.04
C ILE A 50 7.75 -6.81 3.37
N ASP A 51 8.36 -7.35 4.41
CA ASP A 51 7.89 -7.24 5.78
C ASP A 51 8.22 -5.84 6.32
N ALA A 52 7.19 -5.02 6.50
CA ALA A 52 7.36 -3.64 6.94
C ALA A 52 7.93 -3.54 8.36
N GLU A 53 7.49 -4.41 9.28
CA GLU A 53 7.97 -4.41 10.67
C GLU A 53 9.43 -4.83 10.73
N ARG A 54 9.78 -5.89 10.03
CA ARG A 54 11.17 -6.33 9.93
C ARG A 54 12.05 -5.28 9.24
N GLY A 55 11.53 -4.59 8.22
CA GLY A 55 12.23 -3.50 7.54
C GLY A 55 12.57 -2.33 8.47
N LEU A 56 11.81 -2.14 9.56
CA LEU A 56 12.06 -1.12 10.57
C LEU A 56 13.08 -1.57 11.63
N GLU A 57 13.02 -2.82 12.05
CA GLU A 57 13.77 -3.34 13.19
C GLU A 57 15.12 -3.96 12.79
N ASP A 58 15.21 -4.55 11.59
CA ASP A 58 16.37 -5.30 11.10
C ASP A 58 17.08 -4.53 9.97
N GLU A 59 18.15 -3.82 10.33
CA GLU A 59 18.97 -3.07 9.37
C GLU A 59 19.62 -3.98 8.31
N ALA A 60 19.98 -5.21 8.68
CA ALA A 60 20.57 -6.16 7.75
C ALA A 60 19.54 -6.62 6.71
N TYR A 61 18.29 -6.81 7.12
CA TYR A 61 17.20 -7.12 6.20
C TYR A 61 16.92 -5.95 5.25
N ALA A 62 16.80 -4.73 5.76
CA ALA A 62 16.57 -3.54 4.95
C ALA A 62 17.65 -3.35 3.89
N LYS A 63 18.91 -3.50 4.30
CA LYS A 63 20.07 -3.44 3.40
C LYS A 63 20.05 -4.56 2.38
N TYR A 64 19.77 -5.80 2.80
CA TYR A 64 19.73 -6.96 1.92
C TYR A 64 18.71 -6.78 0.79
N ILE A 65 17.48 -6.34 1.09
CA ILE A 65 16.42 -6.14 0.09
C ILE A 65 16.85 -5.11 -0.97
N THR A 66 17.40 -3.99 -0.54
CA THR A 66 17.80 -2.92 -1.46
C THR A 66 19.01 -3.30 -2.31
N GLU A 67 19.99 -3.99 -1.72
CA GLU A 67 21.17 -4.50 -2.44
C GLU A 67 20.79 -5.60 -3.43
N TYR A 68 19.90 -6.53 -3.05
CA TYR A 68 19.46 -7.61 -3.94
C TYR A 68 18.73 -7.04 -5.16
N ALA A 69 17.77 -6.13 -4.98
CA ALA A 69 17.06 -5.49 -6.08
C ALA A 69 18.03 -4.73 -7.01
N SER A 70 18.95 -3.97 -6.42
CA SER A 70 19.97 -3.23 -7.17
C SER A 70 20.88 -4.15 -7.99
N ALA A 71 21.32 -5.27 -7.43
CA ALA A 71 22.16 -6.25 -8.12
C ALA A 71 21.47 -6.89 -9.34
N LYS A 72 20.13 -6.96 -9.31
CA LYS A 72 19.30 -7.46 -10.41
C LYS A 72 18.85 -6.35 -11.38
N ASN A 73 19.28 -5.11 -11.18
CA ASN A 73 18.84 -3.91 -11.93
C ASN A 73 17.32 -3.68 -11.89
N VAL A 74 16.66 -4.07 -10.81
CA VAL A 74 15.24 -3.84 -10.55
C VAL A 74 15.09 -2.80 -9.45
N GLU A 75 14.30 -1.75 -9.68
CA GLU A 75 13.97 -0.75 -8.67
C GLU A 75 12.70 -1.17 -7.93
N ILE A 76 12.68 -1.06 -6.62
CA ILE A 76 11.45 -1.08 -5.85
C ILE A 76 10.89 0.33 -5.90
N SER A 77 9.91 0.55 -6.76
CA SER A 77 9.38 1.90 -7.06
C SER A 77 8.42 2.42 -6.00
N ALA A 78 7.76 1.54 -5.27
CA ALA A 78 6.87 1.86 -4.16
C ALA A 78 6.67 0.64 -3.26
N LEU A 79 6.27 0.90 -2.01
CA LEU A 79 5.65 -0.10 -1.15
C LEU A 79 4.13 0.01 -1.24
N ALA A 80 3.44 -1.12 -1.43
CA ALA A 80 2.01 -1.18 -1.68
C ALA A 80 1.25 -1.80 -0.52
N TYR A 81 0.32 -1.04 0.04
CA TYR A 81 -0.63 -1.54 1.02
C TYR A 81 -1.98 -0.87 0.79
N TYR A 82 -2.98 -1.66 0.38
CA TYR A 82 -4.29 -1.18 -0.07
C TYR A 82 -5.43 -1.59 0.88
N PRO A 83 -5.42 -1.12 2.13
CA PRO A 83 -6.48 -1.39 3.09
C PRO A 83 -7.61 -0.39 3.00
N ASN A 84 -8.71 -0.65 3.71
CA ASN A 84 -9.73 0.35 3.99
C ASN A 84 -9.40 1.11 5.29
N THR A 85 -8.75 2.26 5.19
CA THR A 85 -8.40 3.12 6.34
C THR A 85 -9.61 3.80 6.99
N MET A 86 -10.79 3.70 6.38
CA MET A 86 -12.04 4.27 6.89
C MET A 86 -13.10 3.19 7.16
N ASP A 87 -12.67 1.97 7.52
CA ASP A 87 -13.57 0.88 7.89
C ASP A 87 -14.47 1.32 9.07
N PRO A 88 -15.79 1.04 9.03
CA PRO A 88 -16.70 1.39 10.13
C PRO A 88 -16.38 0.68 11.45
N ASP A 89 -15.72 -0.49 11.40
CA ASP A 89 -15.16 -1.15 12.58
C ASP A 89 -13.91 -0.39 13.04
N LEU A 90 -14.02 0.28 14.19
CA LEU A 90 -12.95 1.13 14.73
C LEU A 90 -11.68 0.34 15.06
N GLN A 91 -11.80 -0.88 15.57
CA GLN A 91 -10.63 -1.69 15.91
C GLN A 91 -9.87 -2.12 14.65
N LYS A 92 -10.62 -2.52 13.63
CA LYS A 92 -10.04 -2.85 12.32
C LYS A 92 -9.39 -1.63 11.67
N ARG A 93 -10.07 -0.49 11.72
CA ARG A 93 -9.57 0.80 11.21
C ARG A 93 -8.23 1.16 11.86
N GLU A 94 -8.15 1.09 13.19
CA GLU A 94 -6.92 1.40 13.95
C GLU A 94 -5.78 0.46 13.55
N THR A 95 -6.00 -0.84 13.51
CA THR A 95 -5.02 -1.84 13.07
C THR A 95 -4.49 -1.55 11.66
N VAL A 96 -5.38 -1.22 10.75
CA VAL A 96 -5.05 -0.90 9.36
C VAL A 96 -4.21 0.38 9.27
N ILE A 97 -4.59 1.43 10.02
CA ILE A 97 -3.88 2.71 10.02
C ILE A 97 -2.47 2.55 10.59
N GLU A 98 -2.31 1.82 11.69
CA GLU A 98 -0.99 1.60 12.29
C GLU A 98 -0.07 0.79 11.36
N HIS A 99 -0.58 -0.24 10.69
CA HIS A 99 0.23 -0.95 9.70
C HIS A 99 0.61 -0.05 8.51
N LEU A 100 -0.31 0.78 8.00
CA LEU A 100 0.00 1.75 6.93
C LEU A 100 1.12 2.72 7.36
N LYS A 101 1.09 3.21 8.59
CA LYS A 101 2.16 4.04 9.15
C LYS A 101 3.49 3.30 9.23
N ASN A 102 3.47 2.00 9.57
CA ASN A 102 4.69 1.17 9.55
C ASN A 102 5.23 0.98 8.13
N VAL A 103 4.37 0.78 7.14
CA VAL A 103 4.77 0.72 5.71
C VAL A 103 5.40 2.05 5.27
N ILE A 104 4.85 3.18 5.70
CA ILE A 104 5.41 4.51 5.40
C ILE A 104 6.81 4.66 6.01
N ARG A 105 6.97 4.33 7.30
CA ARG A 105 8.29 4.36 7.98
C ARG A 105 9.29 3.42 7.30
N ALA A 106 8.87 2.19 6.96
CA ALA A 106 9.71 1.23 6.24
C ALA A 106 10.14 1.77 4.86
N SER A 107 9.24 2.43 4.14
CA SER A 107 9.56 3.07 2.86
C SER A 107 10.64 4.15 3.00
N GLY A 108 10.57 4.97 4.05
CA GLY A 108 11.61 5.95 4.37
C GLY A 108 12.95 5.28 4.69
N ARG A 109 12.94 4.27 5.56
CA ARG A 109 14.16 3.55 5.96
C ARG A 109 14.82 2.78 4.81
N LEU A 110 14.05 2.18 3.91
CA LEU A 110 14.53 1.49 2.72
C LEU A 110 14.99 2.45 1.61
N GLY A 111 14.78 3.77 1.77
CA GLY A 111 15.12 4.78 0.76
C GLY A 111 14.24 4.75 -0.49
N ILE A 112 13.06 4.12 -0.43
CA ILE A 112 12.10 4.01 -1.54
C ILE A 112 11.33 5.33 -1.70
N GLY A 113 10.84 5.90 -0.60
CA GLY A 113 10.23 7.23 -0.57
C GLY A 113 8.85 7.35 -1.20
N LEU A 114 8.19 6.24 -1.51
CA LEU A 114 6.82 6.21 -2.05
C LEU A 114 6.03 5.04 -1.47
N VAL A 115 4.80 5.32 -1.05
CA VAL A 115 3.80 4.32 -0.66
C VAL A 115 2.55 4.50 -1.49
N THR A 116 2.01 3.40 -2.02
CA THR A 116 0.76 3.37 -2.78
C THR A 116 -0.34 2.76 -1.92
N THR A 117 -1.52 3.38 -1.91
CA THR A 117 -2.64 2.99 -1.05
C THR A 117 -3.98 3.51 -1.57
N PHE A 118 -5.05 3.32 -0.78
CA PHE A 118 -6.39 3.90 -0.98
C PHE A 118 -6.72 4.90 0.13
N ILE A 119 -7.64 5.83 -0.17
CA ILE A 119 -8.23 6.70 0.87
C ILE A 119 -9.10 5.88 1.82
N GLY A 120 -9.74 4.82 1.33
CA GLY A 120 -10.74 4.07 2.08
C GLY A 120 -12.15 4.67 1.95
N ARG A 121 -13.14 4.01 2.58
CA ARG A 121 -14.53 4.47 2.66
C ARG A 121 -15.30 3.67 3.69
N ASP A 122 -16.13 4.35 4.49
CA ASP A 122 -17.26 3.75 5.16
C ASP A 122 -18.42 3.62 4.17
N GLN A 123 -18.72 2.37 3.76
CA GLN A 123 -19.76 2.10 2.77
C GLN A 123 -21.19 2.33 3.30
N SER A 124 -21.38 2.44 4.61
CA SER A 124 -22.67 2.71 5.24
C SER A 124 -22.98 4.20 5.32
N ALA A 125 -21.95 5.06 5.14
CA ALA A 125 -22.05 6.51 5.22
C ALA A 125 -22.16 7.16 3.82
N THR A 126 -22.70 8.39 3.78
CA THR A 126 -22.77 9.22 2.58
C THR A 126 -21.37 9.66 2.11
N VAL A 127 -21.27 10.26 0.93
CA VAL A 127 -20.00 10.83 0.44
C VAL A 127 -19.56 11.99 1.33
N GLU A 128 -20.49 12.84 1.73
CA GLU A 128 -20.26 13.99 2.59
C GLU A 128 -19.73 13.59 3.97
N GLU A 129 -20.34 12.58 4.59
CA GLU A 129 -19.88 12.04 5.88
C GLU A 129 -18.49 11.41 5.74
N ASN A 130 -18.22 10.72 4.65
CA ASN A 130 -16.89 10.19 4.37
C ASN A 130 -15.84 11.29 4.16
N LEU A 131 -16.19 12.42 3.53
CA LEU A 131 -15.27 13.56 3.39
C LEU A 131 -14.90 14.18 4.75
N GLU A 132 -15.85 14.24 5.70
CA GLU A 132 -15.53 14.65 7.07
C GLU A 132 -14.62 13.60 7.77
N LEU A 133 -14.89 12.32 7.57
CA LEU A 133 -14.07 11.25 8.14
C LEU A 133 -12.62 11.27 7.61
N VAL A 134 -12.39 11.64 6.35
CA VAL A 134 -11.04 11.86 5.82
C VAL A 134 -10.28 12.88 6.65
N LYS A 135 -10.92 13.99 7.03
CA LYS A 135 -10.30 15.05 7.83
C LYS A 135 -9.93 14.61 9.25
N GLU A 136 -10.57 13.57 9.75
CA GLU A 136 -10.27 12.99 11.06
C GLU A 136 -9.16 11.94 10.98
N VAL A 137 -9.20 11.09 9.97
CA VAL A 137 -8.31 9.91 9.86
C VAL A 137 -6.97 10.27 9.24
N TRP A 138 -6.97 10.95 8.11
CA TRP A 138 -5.81 11.12 7.27
C TRP A 138 -4.70 12.05 7.82
N PRO A 139 -4.97 13.08 8.62
CA PRO A 139 -3.91 13.95 9.12
C PRO A 139 -2.80 13.18 9.88
N SER A 140 -3.15 12.16 10.65
CA SER A 140 -2.16 11.34 11.39
C SER A 140 -1.29 10.47 10.48
N ILE A 141 -1.79 10.06 9.33
CA ILE A 141 -1.07 9.27 8.32
C ILE A 141 -0.13 10.21 7.54
N ILE A 142 -0.64 11.37 7.14
CA ILE A 142 0.13 12.39 6.42
C ILE A 142 1.29 12.89 7.28
N GLN A 143 1.06 13.12 8.57
CA GLN A 143 2.12 13.53 9.49
C GLN A 143 3.30 12.55 9.48
N VAL A 144 3.04 11.24 9.57
CA VAL A 144 4.11 10.23 9.50
C VAL A 144 4.82 10.26 8.15
N ALA A 145 4.10 10.45 7.05
CA ALA A 145 4.69 10.53 5.73
C ALA A 145 5.61 11.77 5.58
N GLU A 146 5.22 12.91 6.15
CA GLU A 146 6.04 14.12 6.19
C GLU A 146 7.30 13.92 7.03
N GLU A 147 7.18 13.35 8.23
CA GLU A 147 8.30 13.03 9.13
C GLU A 147 9.34 12.12 8.45
N GLU A 148 8.88 11.10 7.72
CA GLU A 148 9.71 10.14 7.00
C GLU A 148 10.13 10.61 5.60
N ARG A 149 9.63 11.75 5.12
CA ARG A 149 9.85 12.28 3.76
C ARG A 149 9.38 11.32 2.67
N VAL A 150 8.32 10.61 2.93
CA VAL A 150 7.69 9.63 2.02
C VAL A 150 6.49 10.27 1.35
N LYS A 151 6.35 10.06 0.06
CA LYS A 151 5.13 10.45 -0.68
C LYS A 151 4.09 9.34 -0.58
N ILE A 152 2.82 9.74 -0.52
CA ILE A 152 1.70 8.82 -0.62
C ILE A 152 1.03 9.02 -1.98
N ALA A 153 0.89 7.95 -2.75
CA ALA A 153 0.11 7.94 -3.98
C ALA A 153 -1.20 7.20 -3.75
N ILE A 154 -2.30 7.85 -4.08
CA ILE A 154 -3.64 7.30 -3.90
C ILE A 154 -4.14 6.72 -5.22
N GLU A 155 -4.53 5.46 -5.23
CA GLU A 155 -5.14 4.82 -6.38
C GLU A 155 -6.65 5.13 -6.42
N ASN A 156 -7.19 5.35 -7.63
CA ASN A 156 -8.59 5.68 -7.85
C ASN A 156 -9.50 4.46 -8.12
N CYS A 157 -8.98 3.24 -7.93
CA CYS A 157 -9.75 2.02 -8.10
C CYS A 157 -10.95 2.00 -7.11
N PRO A 158 -12.17 1.71 -7.54
CA PRO A 158 -13.35 1.71 -6.66
C PRO A 158 -13.38 0.57 -5.65
N MET A 159 -12.55 -0.47 -5.79
CA MET A 159 -12.46 -1.61 -4.90
C MET A 159 -13.80 -2.32 -4.69
N LEU A 160 -14.41 -2.74 -5.79
CA LEU A 160 -15.68 -3.47 -5.79
C LEU A 160 -15.45 -4.95 -5.51
N PHE A 161 -15.79 -5.40 -4.30
CA PHE A 161 -15.63 -6.79 -3.88
C PHE A 161 -17.00 -7.48 -3.74
N GLY A 162 -17.61 -7.84 -4.83
CA GLY A 162 -18.86 -8.56 -4.87
C GLY A 162 -19.94 -7.88 -5.70
N ARG A 163 -20.86 -8.68 -6.21
CA ARG A 163 -21.93 -8.21 -7.11
C ARG A 163 -22.94 -7.30 -6.41
N ASP A 164 -23.10 -7.47 -5.11
CA ASP A 164 -24.12 -6.78 -4.31
C ASP A 164 -23.59 -5.47 -3.65
N LYS A 165 -22.30 -5.14 -3.84
CA LYS A 165 -21.64 -3.99 -3.22
C LYS A 165 -21.29 -2.89 -4.23
N TRP A 166 -22.14 -2.70 -5.19
CA TRP A 166 -21.91 -1.77 -6.31
C TRP A 166 -21.74 -0.30 -5.89
N THR A 167 -22.45 0.20 -4.91
CA THR A 167 -22.44 1.62 -4.57
C THR A 167 -21.14 2.08 -3.92
N GLY A 168 -20.15 2.29 -4.76
CA GLY A 168 -18.93 3.03 -4.42
C GLY A 168 -17.78 2.27 -3.79
N GLY A 169 -17.86 0.93 -3.69
CA GLY A 169 -16.74 0.12 -3.20
C GLY A 169 -16.18 0.56 -1.84
N GLN A 170 -14.92 0.23 -1.59
CA GLN A 170 -14.20 0.58 -0.35
C GLN A 170 -13.19 1.73 -0.55
N ASN A 171 -13.30 2.47 -1.64
CA ASN A 171 -12.48 3.64 -1.90
C ASN A 171 -13.35 4.85 -2.28
N LEU A 172 -13.13 5.97 -1.60
CA LEU A 172 -13.92 7.19 -1.76
C LEU A 172 -13.58 7.93 -3.05
N VAL A 173 -12.30 8.05 -3.37
CA VAL A 173 -11.78 8.93 -4.44
C VAL A 173 -11.79 8.23 -5.81
N THR A 174 -12.98 7.93 -6.31
CA THR A 174 -13.19 7.24 -7.58
C THR A 174 -13.65 8.15 -8.73
N THR A 175 -13.97 9.41 -8.43
CA THR A 175 -14.43 10.39 -9.41
C THR A 175 -13.68 11.72 -9.28
N GLN A 176 -13.56 12.45 -10.38
CA GLN A 176 -12.92 13.78 -10.37
C GLN A 176 -13.57 14.76 -9.38
N ALA A 177 -14.88 14.66 -9.18
CA ALA A 177 -15.61 15.55 -8.27
C ALA A 177 -15.18 15.33 -6.81
N VAL A 178 -14.98 14.09 -6.39
CA VAL A 178 -14.50 13.75 -5.05
C VAL A 178 -13.02 14.07 -4.90
N TRP A 179 -12.18 13.80 -5.91
CA TRP A 179 -10.74 14.14 -5.92
C TRP A 179 -10.45 15.61 -5.65
N LYS A 180 -11.34 16.50 -6.01
CA LYS A 180 -11.19 17.96 -5.76
C LYS A 180 -11.51 18.38 -4.33
N GLN A 181 -12.00 17.48 -3.51
CA GLN A 181 -12.47 17.76 -2.14
C GLN A 181 -11.57 17.08 -1.09
N VAL A 182 -10.75 16.15 -1.49
CA VAL A 182 -9.70 15.45 -0.70
C VAL A 182 -8.31 16.04 -1.05
#